data_af34954126a3a84142182e4b419106b8
#
_entry.id   af34954126a3a84142182e4b419106b8
#
_cell.length_a   1.000
_cell.length_b   1.000
_cell.length_c   1.000
_cell.angle_alpha   90.00
_cell.angle_beta   90.00
_cell.angle_gamma   90.00
#
_symmetry.space_group_name_H-M   'P 1'
#
loop_
_entity.id
_entity.type
_entity.pdbx_description
1 polymer ?
#
loop_
_entity_poly.entity_id
_entity_poly.type
_entity_poly.pdbx_seq_one_letter_code
_entity_poly.pdbx_strand_id
1 'polypeptide(L)'
;MLAASILSPQFIAGVIIVIVILCIIGSCIRIVPQAHAVIVERLGGYLTTWSVGVHIKMPFVDHVARNVILKEQVVDFDPQPVITKDNVTMLIDTVVFYQITDPKLYAYGVENPLMAIENLTATTLRNIIGEMELDETLTSRETINTKMRSSLDEATDPWGIKVNRVELKNIAPPSDIQNSMEKQAKAERDKRAAILSAEGEKQSAILRAEGKKQSAILDAEAEKQAAILRAEAKKEAMLREAEGEAEAIRRVSQAKADGIAYIKEAKADAAVLQIKSMEAFEKAADGKATKIIVPSNLASIAGTL
;
A
#
# COMPACT_ATOMS: atom_id res chain seq x y z
N MET A 1 0.29 55.57 76.53
CA MET A 1 -1.00 56.13 76.05
C MET A 1 -1.41 55.68 74.68
N LEU A 2 -0.53 55.26 73.79
CA LEU A 2 -0.84 54.79 72.38
C LEU A 2 -1.54 53.40 72.33
N ALA A 3 -1.31 52.53 73.34
CA ALA A 3 -1.91 51.17 73.34
C ALA A 3 -3.39 51.15 73.84
N ALA A 4 -3.83 52.14 74.56
CA ALA A 4 -5.22 52.21 75.10
C ALA A 4 -6.21 52.78 74.07
N SER A 5 -5.73 53.51 73.01
CA SER A 5 -6.60 54.01 71.95
C SER A 5 -6.96 52.95 70.91
N ILE A 6 -6.17 51.90 70.77
CA ILE A 6 -6.38 50.79 69.82
C ILE A 6 -7.53 49.83 70.32
N LEU A 7 -7.82 49.81 71.61
CA LEU A 7 -8.88 48.98 72.19
C LEU A 7 -10.19 49.73 72.37
N SER A 8 -10.37 50.92 71.87
CA SER A 8 -11.67 51.58 72.00
C SER A 8 -12.75 50.86 71.16
N PRO A 9 -13.95 50.67 71.69
CA PRO A 9 -15.03 49.96 70.99
C PRO A 9 -15.34 50.58 69.61
N GLN A 10 -15.10 51.89 69.48
CA GLN A 10 -15.29 52.62 68.22
C GLN A 10 -14.25 52.29 67.14
N PHE A 11 -12.98 52.06 67.56
CA PHE A 11 -11.94 51.64 66.64
C PHE A 11 -12.17 50.21 66.14
N ILE A 12 -12.55 49.29 67.03
CA ILE A 12 -12.89 47.89 66.69
C ILE A 12 -14.10 47.87 65.75
N ALA A 13 -15.15 48.66 66.01
CA ALA A 13 -16.31 48.76 65.13
C ALA A 13 -15.92 49.32 63.75
N GLY A 14 -15.01 50.32 63.67
CA GLY A 14 -14.50 50.83 62.41
C GLY A 14 -13.73 49.79 61.60
N VAL A 15 -12.87 49.01 62.24
CA VAL A 15 -12.11 47.92 61.60
C VAL A 15 -13.04 46.84 61.06
N ILE A 16 -14.06 46.46 61.84
CA ILE A 16 -15.07 45.47 61.39
C ILE A 16 -15.82 45.97 60.17
N ILE A 17 -16.26 47.24 60.15
CA ILE A 17 -16.94 47.84 58.99
C ILE A 17 -16.06 47.82 57.76
N VAL A 18 -14.77 48.16 57.87
CA VAL A 18 -13.81 48.15 56.76
C VAL A 18 -13.65 46.69 56.24
N ILE A 19 -13.49 45.72 57.10
CA ILE A 19 -13.41 44.30 56.73
C ILE A 19 -14.67 43.86 55.99
N VAL A 20 -15.85 44.18 56.49
CA VAL A 20 -17.14 43.87 55.85
C VAL A 20 -17.22 44.53 54.46
N ILE A 21 -16.82 45.78 54.32
CA ILE A 21 -16.81 46.45 53.01
C ILE A 21 -15.83 45.75 52.06
N LEU A 22 -14.63 45.40 52.51
CA LEU A 22 -13.65 44.67 51.69
C LEU A 22 -14.17 43.29 51.28
N CYS A 23 -14.83 42.56 52.17
CA CYS A 23 -15.46 41.28 51.86
C CYS A 23 -16.60 41.43 50.82
N ILE A 24 -17.42 42.50 50.95
CA ILE A 24 -18.46 42.78 49.94
C ILE A 24 -17.84 43.12 48.59
N ILE A 25 -16.82 43.93 48.54
CA ILE A 25 -16.11 44.27 47.28
C ILE A 25 -15.48 43.02 46.68
N GLY A 26 -14.82 42.21 47.48
CA GLY A 26 -14.25 40.91 46.98
C GLY A 26 -15.31 39.95 46.45
N SER A 27 -16.50 39.92 47.06
CA SER A 27 -17.65 39.13 46.59
C SER A 27 -18.30 39.65 45.29
N CYS A 28 -18.06 40.93 44.95
CA CYS A 28 -18.59 41.54 43.72
C CYS A 28 -17.81 41.09 42.47
N ILE A 29 -16.55 40.73 42.61
CA ILE A 29 -15.68 40.41 41.46
C ILE A 29 -15.83 38.91 41.15
N ARG A 30 -16.18 38.61 39.88
CA ARG A 30 -16.20 37.27 39.32
C ARG A 30 -15.32 37.18 38.08
N ILE A 31 -14.40 36.21 38.07
CA ILE A 31 -13.56 35.90 36.94
C ILE A 31 -14.18 34.73 36.21
N VAL A 32 -14.43 34.91 34.90
CA VAL A 32 -14.93 33.85 34.01
C VAL A 32 -13.74 33.33 33.21
N PRO A 33 -13.37 32.02 33.34
CA PRO A 33 -12.28 31.44 32.63
C PRO A 33 -12.60 31.25 31.14
N GLN A 34 -11.57 31.00 30.34
CA GLN A 34 -11.72 30.79 28.91
C GLN A 34 -12.62 29.57 28.61
N ALA A 35 -13.41 29.68 27.53
CA ALA A 35 -14.39 28.68 27.09
C ALA A 35 -15.49 28.37 28.13
N HIS A 36 -15.82 29.35 28.97
CA HIS A 36 -16.97 29.32 29.87
C HIS A 36 -17.85 30.55 29.60
N ALA A 37 -19.14 30.36 29.85
CA ALA A 37 -20.10 31.44 29.90
C ALA A 37 -20.91 31.34 31.19
N VAL A 38 -21.14 32.48 31.81
CA VAL A 38 -21.88 32.55 33.06
C VAL A 38 -23.16 33.32 32.86
N ILE A 39 -24.30 32.68 33.18
CA ILE A 39 -25.62 33.29 33.10
C ILE A 39 -25.93 33.95 34.40
N VAL A 40 -26.29 35.22 34.36
CA VAL A 40 -26.60 36.03 35.51
C VAL A 40 -28.06 36.45 35.50
N GLU A 41 -28.74 36.19 36.60
CA GLU A 41 -30.10 36.60 36.86
C GLU A 41 -30.13 37.77 37.86
N ARG A 42 -31.05 38.67 37.67
CA ARG A 42 -31.35 39.72 38.62
C ARG A 42 -32.78 39.59 39.08
N LEU A 43 -32.96 39.33 40.37
CA LEU A 43 -34.31 39.13 40.98
C LEU A 43 -35.16 38.09 40.22
N GLY A 44 -34.54 37.01 39.75
CA GLY A 44 -35.23 35.92 39.06
C GLY A 44 -35.40 36.11 37.52
N GLY A 45 -34.99 37.26 36.97
CA GLY A 45 -35.01 37.54 35.54
C GLY A 45 -33.63 37.46 34.90
N TYR A 46 -33.54 36.97 33.68
CA TYR A 46 -32.28 36.99 32.92
C TYR A 46 -31.75 38.43 32.74
N LEU A 47 -30.54 38.69 33.17
CA LEU A 47 -29.88 39.98 33.03
C LEU A 47 -28.93 39.98 31.82
N THR A 48 -27.95 39.08 31.87
CA THR A 48 -26.88 39.02 30.83
C THR A 48 -26.13 37.69 30.92
N THR A 49 -25.43 37.38 29.84
CA THR A 49 -24.46 36.28 29.78
C THR A 49 -23.04 36.85 29.80
N TRP A 50 -22.25 36.53 30.81
CA TRP A 50 -20.87 36.92 30.91
C TRP A 50 -19.98 36.01 30.09
N SER A 51 -19.22 36.60 29.20
CA SER A 51 -18.12 35.95 28.48
C SER A 51 -16.84 35.95 29.32
N VAL A 52 -15.75 35.47 28.72
CA VAL A 52 -14.42 35.42 29.33
C VAL A 52 -13.99 36.81 29.84
N GLY A 53 -13.45 36.88 31.04
CA GLY A 53 -12.92 38.11 31.64
C GLY A 53 -13.35 38.36 33.05
N VAL A 54 -13.11 39.57 33.52
CA VAL A 54 -13.49 40.02 34.85
C VAL A 54 -14.83 40.74 34.80
N HIS A 55 -15.78 40.31 35.59
CA HIS A 55 -17.11 40.88 35.67
C HIS A 55 -17.44 41.30 37.13
N ILE A 56 -18.29 42.31 37.27
CA ILE A 56 -18.73 42.80 38.55
C ILE A 56 -20.22 42.47 38.71
N LYS A 57 -20.57 41.79 39.79
CA LYS A 57 -21.95 41.53 40.19
C LYS A 57 -22.37 42.42 41.33
N MET A 58 -23.64 42.79 41.39
CA MET A 58 -24.20 43.42 42.60
C MET A 58 -24.49 42.33 43.62
N PRO A 59 -23.85 42.40 44.81
CA PRO A 59 -24.15 41.48 45.90
C PRO A 59 -25.61 41.63 46.29
N PHE A 60 -26.26 40.50 46.71
CA PHE A 60 -27.67 40.37 47.09
C PHE A 60 -28.69 40.47 45.96
N VAL A 61 -28.42 41.08 44.85
CA VAL A 61 -29.39 41.33 43.75
C VAL A 61 -29.10 40.41 42.56
N ASP A 62 -27.81 40.23 42.21
CA ASP A 62 -27.39 39.43 41.07
C ASP A 62 -27.04 38.01 41.54
N HIS A 63 -27.65 37.04 40.90
CA HIS A 63 -27.41 35.60 41.12
C HIS A 63 -26.80 34.94 39.90
N VAL A 64 -25.85 34.04 40.09
CA VAL A 64 -25.30 33.20 39.00
C VAL A 64 -26.20 31.99 38.85
N ALA A 65 -27.01 31.94 37.81
CA ALA A 65 -27.97 30.90 37.54
C ALA A 65 -27.28 29.62 37.06
N ARG A 66 -26.38 29.74 36.07
CA ARG A 66 -25.69 28.57 35.49
C ARG A 66 -24.31 28.98 34.97
N ASN A 67 -23.35 28.06 35.14
CA ASN A 67 -22.04 28.13 34.47
C ASN A 67 -22.00 27.09 33.35
N VAL A 68 -21.80 27.55 32.13
CA VAL A 68 -21.89 26.74 30.91
C VAL A 68 -20.49 26.60 30.30
N ILE A 69 -20.12 25.38 29.94
CA ILE A 69 -18.87 25.07 29.27
C ILE A 69 -19.13 25.13 27.77
N LEU A 70 -18.38 25.98 27.06
CA LEU A 70 -18.50 26.16 25.61
C LEU A 70 -17.61 25.25 24.79
N LYS A 71 -16.83 24.39 25.45
CA LYS A 71 -16.03 23.38 24.77
C LYS A 71 -16.93 22.28 24.25
N GLU A 72 -16.47 21.58 23.22
CA GLU A 72 -17.12 20.36 22.78
C GLU A 72 -17.18 19.33 23.95
N GLN A 73 -18.33 18.77 24.14
CA GLN A 73 -18.62 17.78 25.17
C GLN A 73 -19.04 16.48 24.52
N VAL A 74 -18.74 15.39 25.19
CA VAL A 74 -19.05 14.02 24.73
C VAL A 74 -19.97 13.39 25.76
N VAL A 75 -21.07 12.83 25.28
CA VAL A 75 -21.97 12.03 26.10
C VAL A 75 -22.12 10.64 25.49
N ASP A 76 -21.90 9.65 26.30
CA ASP A 76 -22.08 8.23 26.00
C ASP A 76 -23.46 7.83 26.56
N PHE A 77 -24.36 7.37 25.72
CA PHE A 77 -25.69 6.94 26.12
C PHE A 77 -25.74 5.42 26.23
N ASP A 78 -26.53 4.95 27.17
CA ASP A 78 -26.74 3.52 27.42
C ASP A 78 -27.31 2.82 26.15
N PRO A 79 -27.03 1.51 25.98
CA PRO A 79 -27.53 0.73 24.86
C PRO A 79 -29.04 0.81 24.72
N GLN A 80 -29.52 1.24 23.56
CA GLN A 80 -30.93 1.38 23.25
C GLN A 80 -31.43 0.17 22.45
N PRO A 81 -32.54 -0.47 22.88
CA PRO A 81 -33.17 -1.53 22.08
C PRO A 81 -33.88 -0.93 20.87
N VAL A 82 -33.53 -1.40 19.69
CA VAL A 82 -34.13 -1.02 18.41
C VAL A 82 -34.54 -2.26 17.63
N ILE A 83 -35.53 -2.12 16.75
CA ILE A 83 -36.04 -3.18 15.90
C ILE A 83 -35.84 -2.77 14.46
N THR A 84 -35.19 -3.61 13.67
CA THR A 84 -34.96 -3.41 12.24
C THR A 84 -36.23 -3.70 11.43
N LYS A 85 -36.23 -3.33 10.15
CA LYS A 85 -37.30 -3.59 9.19
C LYS A 85 -37.63 -5.07 9.03
N ASP A 86 -36.62 -5.94 9.12
CA ASP A 86 -36.72 -7.41 9.09
C ASP A 86 -37.03 -8.03 10.48
N ASN A 87 -37.51 -7.20 11.41
CA ASN A 87 -37.99 -7.59 12.75
C ASN A 87 -36.94 -8.23 13.66
N VAL A 88 -35.69 -7.82 13.55
CA VAL A 88 -34.61 -8.21 14.45
C VAL A 88 -34.42 -7.15 15.53
N THR A 89 -34.50 -7.54 16.81
CA THR A 89 -34.20 -6.67 17.94
C THR A 89 -32.70 -6.64 18.18
N MET A 90 -32.11 -5.45 18.26
CA MET A 90 -30.69 -5.29 18.57
C MET A 90 -30.47 -4.19 19.61
N LEU A 91 -29.32 -4.22 20.26
CA LEU A 91 -28.88 -3.18 21.18
C LEU A 91 -27.82 -2.32 20.49
N ILE A 92 -28.02 -1.01 20.50
CA ILE A 92 -27.10 -0.05 19.88
C ILE A 92 -26.69 1.03 20.87
N ASP A 93 -25.39 1.19 21.09
CA ASP A 93 -24.79 2.23 21.89
C ASP A 93 -24.48 3.43 21.03
N THR A 94 -24.73 4.64 21.54
CA THR A 94 -24.55 5.87 20.80
C THR A 94 -23.73 6.87 21.60
N VAL A 95 -22.77 7.51 20.92
CA VAL A 95 -21.98 8.61 21.50
C VAL A 95 -22.29 9.88 20.72
N VAL A 96 -22.63 10.95 21.42
CA VAL A 96 -22.97 12.25 20.84
C VAL A 96 -21.93 13.28 21.24
N PHE A 97 -21.35 13.94 20.24
CA PHE A 97 -20.44 15.07 20.38
C PHE A 97 -21.22 16.36 20.12
N TYR A 98 -21.31 17.20 21.13
CA TYR A 98 -22.07 18.45 21.05
C TYR A 98 -21.32 19.61 21.65
N GLN A 99 -21.69 20.80 21.25
CA GLN A 99 -21.16 22.06 21.75
C GLN A 99 -22.30 23.03 22.03
N ILE A 100 -22.17 23.78 23.12
CA ILE A 100 -23.16 24.82 23.44
C ILE A 100 -22.77 26.09 22.68
N THR A 101 -23.65 26.53 21.78
CA THR A 101 -23.48 27.73 20.94
C THR A 101 -24.13 28.94 21.59
N ASP A 102 -25.31 28.79 22.18
CA ASP A 102 -26.01 29.84 22.90
C ASP A 102 -26.27 29.42 24.36
N PRO A 103 -25.49 29.96 25.33
CA PRO A 103 -25.68 29.66 26.76
C PRO A 103 -27.06 30.02 27.27
N LYS A 104 -27.70 31.10 26.76
CA LYS A 104 -29.02 31.53 27.20
C LYS A 104 -30.10 30.52 26.79
N LEU A 105 -30.11 30.11 25.53
CA LEU A 105 -31.02 29.08 25.05
C LEU A 105 -30.80 27.74 25.76
N TYR A 106 -29.55 27.39 26.02
CA TYR A 106 -29.19 26.17 26.77
C TYR A 106 -29.74 26.19 28.20
N ALA A 107 -29.79 27.35 28.86
CA ALA A 107 -30.25 27.43 30.25
C ALA A 107 -31.77 27.50 30.38
N TYR A 108 -32.46 28.13 29.42
CA TYR A 108 -33.88 28.43 29.52
C TYR A 108 -34.75 27.77 28.43
N GLY A 109 -34.13 27.20 27.42
CA GLY A 109 -34.87 26.58 26.30
C GLY A 109 -35.43 25.21 26.65
N VAL A 110 -34.74 24.46 27.53
CA VAL A 110 -35.18 23.14 27.99
C VAL A 110 -34.72 22.92 29.43
N GLU A 111 -35.55 22.22 30.23
CA GLU A 111 -35.28 22.00 31.64
C GLU A 111 -34.04 21.13 31.85
N ASN A 112 -33.96 20.01 31.14
CA ASN A 112 -32.82 19.08 31.22
C ASN A 112 -32.30 18.76 29.80
N PRO A 113 -31.32 19.53 29.29
CA PRO A 113 -30.80 19.36 27.95
C PRO A 113 -30.24 17.97 27.66
N LEU A 114 -29.52 17.37 28.61
CA LEU A 114 -28.92 16.05 28.41
C LEU A 114 -29.95 14.94 28.27
N MET A 115 -30.96 14.91 29.16
CA MET A 115 -32.06 13.96 29.04
C MET A 115 -32.87 14.16 27.76
N ALA A 116 -33.06 15.41 27.36
CA ALA A 116 -33.75 15.72 26.10
C ALA A 116 -32.98 15.18 24.87
N ILE A 117 -31.65 15.38 24.82
CA ILE A 117 -30.79 14.83 23.75
C ILE A 117 -30.81 13.28 23.78
N GLU A 118 -30.75 12.66 24.98
CA GLU A 118 -30.83 11.21 25.10
C GLU A 118 -32.10 10.62 24.53
N ASN A 119 -33.26 11.14 24.94
CA ASN A 119 -34.54 10.69 24.43
C ASN A 119 -34.72 10.95 22.94
N LEU A 120 -34.24 12.09 22.46
CA LEU A 120 -34.25 12.43 21.03
C LEU A 120 -33.34 11.49 20.25
N THR A 121 -32.15 11.19 20.76
CA THR A 121 -31.22 10.23 20.16
C THR A 121 -31.85 8.84 20.06
N ALA A 122 -32.46 8.35 21.15
CA ALA A 122 -33.13 7.04 21.20
C ALA A 122 -34.30 6.94 20.19
N THR A 123 -35.11 8.00 20.09
CA THR A 123 -36.25 8.02 19.15
C THR A 123 -35.81 8.14 17.70
N THR A 124 -34.84 9.00 17.41
CA THR A 124 -34.27 9.18 16.06
C THR A 124 -33.57 7.90 15.61
N LEU A 125 -32.78 7.28 16.48
CA LEU A 125 -32.13 6.00 16.19
C LEU A 125 -33.16 4.92 15.84
N ARG A 126 -34.23 4.80 16.65
CA ARG A 126 -35.31 3.82 16.39
C ARG A 126 -35.97 4.05 15.04
N ASN A 127 -36.23 5.28 14.67
CA ASN A 127 -36.85 5.62 13.38
C ASN A 127 -35.92 5.23 12.22
N ILE A 128 -34.64 5.61 12.27
CA ILE A 128 -33.67 5.33 11.20
C ILE A 128 -33.45 3.82 11.03
N ILE A 129 -33.26 3.10 12.15
CA ILE A 129 -33.02 1.65 12.12
C ILE A 129 -34.29 0.88 11.71
N GLY A 130 -35.47 1.35 12.09
CA GLY A 130 -36.74 0.74 11.70
C GLY A 130 -37.00 0.75 10.17
N GLU A 131 -36.33 1.59 9.42
CA GLU A 131 -36.40 1.64 7.95
C GLU A 131 -35.36 0.75 7.28
N MET A 132 -34.34 0.26 8.00
CA MET A 132 -33.19 -0.47 7.49
C MET A 132 -33.26 -1.97 7.83
N GLU A 133 -32.71 -2.81 6.96
CA GLU A 133 -32.50 -4.23 7.25
C GLU A 133 -31.26 -4.44 8.14
N LEU A 134 -31.16 -5.61 8.76
CA LEU A 134 -30.03 -5.95 9.67
C LEU A 134 -28.69 -5.77 8.99
N ASP A 135 -28.50 -6.35 7.80
CA ASP A 135 -27.25 -6.30 7.05
C ASP A 135 -26.88 -4.86 6.66
N GLU A 136 -27.88 -4.07 6.29
CA GLU A 136 -27.71 -2.65 5.97
C GLU A 136 -27.29 -1.84 7.21
N THR A 137 -27.92 -2.12 8.36
CA THR A 137 -27.57 -1.47 9.65
C THR A 137 -26.13 -1.74 10.05
N LEU A 138 -25.63 -2.94 9.82
CA LEU A 138 -24.25 -3.33 10.16
C LEU A 138 -23.21 -2.70 9.21
N THR A 139 -23.55 -2.49 7.95
CA THR A 139 -22.62 -2.02 6.91
C THR A 139 -22.66 -0.52 6.68
N SER A 140 -23.80 0.15 6.93
CA SER A 140 -24.04 1.55 6.57
C SER A 140 -23.94 2.52 7.75
N ARG A 141 -23.03 2.29 8.70
CA ARG A 141 -22.85 3.11 9.92
C ARG A 141 -22.68 4.60 9.61
N GLU A 142 -21.93 4.96 8.59
CA GLU A 142 -21.69 6.35 8.20
C GLU A 142 -22.99 7.06 7.76
N THR A 143 -23.85 6.36 7.04
CA THR A 143 -25.16 6.87 6.62
C THR A 143 -26.05 7.12 7.84
N ILE A 144 -26.08 6.19 8.80
CA ILE A 144 -26.84 6.31 10.04
C ILE A 144 -26.32 7.49 10.86
N ASN A 145 -25.00 7.58 11.07
CA ASN A 145 -24.35 8.67 11.81
C ASN A 145 -24.69 10.03 11.20
N THR A 146 -24.68 10.14 9.88
CA THR A 146 -25.01 11.38 9.16
C THR A 146 -26.48 11.76 9.30
N LYS A 147 -27.40 10.82 9.13
CA LYS A 147 -28.84 11.04 9.31
C LYS A 147 -29.16 11.43 10.75
N MET A 148 -28.58 10.72 11.73
CA MET A 148 -28.73 11.03 13.14
C MET A 148 -28.25 12.44 13.48
N ARG A 149 -27.02 12.77 13.04
CA ARG A 149 -26.44 14.10 13.25
C ARG A 149 -27.35 15.20 12.70
N SER A 150 -27.83 15.05 11.47
CA SER A 150 -28.71 16.05 10.85
C SER A 150 -30.02 16.25 11.62
N SER A 151 -30.68 15.15 12.00
CA SER A 151 -31.95 15.21 12.74
C SER A 151 -31.78 15.75 14.16
N LEU A 152 -30.68 15.39 14.82
CA LEU A 152 -30.38 15.86 16.18
C LEU A 152 -30.01 17.34 16.17
N ASP A 153 -29.15 17.78 15.24
CA ASP A 153 -28.70 19.16 15.10
C ASP A 153 -29.90 20.11 14.89
N GLU A 154 -30.80 19.76 13.95
CA GLU A 154 -32.03 20.51 13.70
C GLU A 154 -32.93 20.62 14.94
N ALA A 155 -33.09 19.53 15.67
CA ALA A 155 -33.97 19.49 16.83
C ALA A 155 -33.35 20.17 18.08
N THR A 156 -32.03 20.25 18.19
CA THR A 156 -31.32 20.84 19.34
C THR A 156 -30.95 22.32 19.15
N ASP A 157 -31.02 22.84 17.92
CA ASP A 157 -30.75 24.25 17.60
C ASP A 157 -31.58 25.23 18.46
N PRO A 158 -32.90 25.04 18.67
CA PRO A 158 -33.71 25.88 19.56
C PRO A 158 -33.22 25.91 21.02
N TRP A 159 -32.44 24.92 21.43
CA TRP A 159 -31.86 24.82 22.77
C TRP A 159 -30.46 25.42 22.86
N GLY A 160 -29.95 26.02 21.76
CA GLY A 160 -28.61 26.57 21.68
C GLY A 160 -27.49 25.51 21.76
N ILE A 161 -27.80 24.29 21.32
CA ILE A 161 -26.88 23.17 21.28
C ILE A 161 -26.64 22.78 19.82
N LYS A 162 -25.40 22.66 19.45
CA LYS A 162 -24.98 22.18 18.14
C LYS A 162 -24.42 20.77 18.26
N VAL A 163 -24.98 19.85 17.50
CA VAL A 163 -24.47 18.48 17.41
C VAL A 163 -23.44 18.39 16.29
N ASN A 164 -22.17 18.25 16.66
CA ASN A 164 -21.06 18.19 15.72
C ASN A 164 -20.96 16.81 15.06
N ARG A 165 -21.10 15.75 15.86
CA ARG A 165 -20.95 14.38 15.41
C ARG A 165 -21.76 13.42 16.28
N VAL A 166 -22.26 12.36 15.66
CA VAL A 166 -22.89 11.22 16.32
C VAL A 166 -22.20 9.96 15.85
N GLU A 167 -21.87 9.07 16.75
CA GLU A 167 -21.19 7.81 16.44
C GLU A 167 -21.92 6.63 17.07
N LEU A 168 -22.15 5.60 16.27
CA LEU A 168 -22.58 4.30 16.76
C LEU A 168 -21.38 3.54 17.30
N LYS A 169 -21.34 3.30 18.62
CA LYS A 169 -20.23 2.65 19.29
C LYS A 169 -20.28 1.14 19.08
N ASN A 170 -21.37 0.51 19.45
CA ASN A 170 -21.57 -0.91 19.31
C ASN A 170 -22.95 -1.22 18.74
N ILE A 171 -23.03 -2.23 17.87
CA ILE A 171 -24.28 -2.75 17.33
C ILE A 171 -24.27 -4.24 17.65
N ALA A 172 -25.10 -4.65 18.61
CA ALA A 172 -25.16 -6.00 19.12
C ALA A 172 -26.49 -6.68 18.72
N PRO A 173 -26.51 -7.52 17.67
CA PRO A 173 -27.65 -8.36 17.35
C PRO A 173 -27.77 -9.49 18.38
N PRO A 174 -28.94 -10.18 18.49
CA PRO A 174 -29.11 -11.34 19.32
C PRO A 174 -28.10 -12.42 19.02
N SER A 175 -27.69 -13.17 20.07
CA SER A 175 -26.63 -14.20 19.97
C SER A 175 -26.92 -15.28 18.92
N ASP A 176 -28.18 -15.66 18.74
CA ASP A 176 -28.59 -16.70 17.78
C ASP A 176 -28.39 -16.23 16.33
N ILE A 177 -28.66 -14.97 16.07
CA ILE A 177 -28.45 -14.37 14.75
C ILE A 177 -26.96 -14.18 14.52
N GLN A 178 -26.21 -13.69 15.51
CA GLN A 178 -24.75 -13.55 15.42
C GLN A 178 -24.08 -14.88 15.08
N ASN A 179 -24.43 -15.95 15.80
CA ASN A 179 -23.92 -17.31 15.54
C ASN A 179 -24.26 -17.80 14.14
N SER A 180 -25.45 -17.48 13.64
CA SER A 180 -25.89 -17.86 12.30
C SER A 180 -25.13 -17.10 11.21
N MET A 181 -24.95 -15.81 11.40
CA MET A 181 -24.13 -14.95 10.50
C MET A 181 -22.66 -15.37 10.48
N GLU A 182 -22.08 -15.73 11.64
CA GLU A 182 -20.71 -16.24 11.72
C GLU A 182 -20.54 -17.55 10.91
N LYS A 183 -21.49 -18.48 11.05
CA LYS A 183 -21.49 -19.74 10.27
C LYS A 183 -21.63 -19.47 8.77
N GLN A 184 -22.55 -18.60 8.39
CA GLN A 184 -22.75 -18.19 6.99
C GLN A 184 -21.49 -17.51 6.42
N ALA A 185 -20.93 -16.54 7.14
CA ALA A 185 -19.72 -15.84 6.74
C ALA A 185 -18.52 -16.81 6.62
N LYS A 186 -18.41 -17.78 7.53
CA LYS A 186 -17.38 -18.82 7.43
C LYS A 186 -17.57 -19.69 6.18
N ALA A 187 -18.77 -20.20 5.94
CA ALA A 187 -19.07 -20.99 4.76
C ALA A 187 -18.80 -20.25 3.44
N GLU A 188 -19.15 -18.96 3.38
CA GLU A 188 -18.88 -18.12 2.21
C GLU A 188 -17.37 -17.88 2.00
N ARG A 189 -16.61 -17.65 3.10
CA ARG A 189 -15.15 -17.53 3.02
C ARG A 189 -14.50 -18.83 2.57
N ASP A 190 -14.93 -19.97 3.11
CA ASP A 190 -14.42 -21.28 2.74
C ASP A 190 -14.70 -21.58 1.26
N LYS A 191 -15.91 -21.27 0.78
CA LYS A 191 -16.27 -21.39 -0.64
C LYS A 191 -15.38 -20.51 -1.53
N ARG A 192 -15.20 -19.22 -1.18
CA ARG A 192 -14.32 -18.32 -1.94
C ARG A 192 -12.87 -18.78 -1.92
N ALA A 193 -12.37 -19.26 -0.79
CA ALA A 193 -11.03 -19.82 -0.67
C ALA A 193 -10.84 -21.04 -1.58
N ALA A 194 -11.82 -21.96 -1.62
CA ALA A 194 -11.78 -23.12 -2.49
C ALA A 194 -11.80 -22.75 -4.00
N ILE A 195 -12.63 -21.79 -4.38
CA ILE A 195 -12.68 -21.27 -5.77
C ILE A 195 -11.33 -20.64 -6.14
N LEU A 196 -10.81 -19.76 -5.31
CA LEU A 196 -9.55 -19.06 -5.57
C LEU A 196 -8.35 -20.04 -5.64
N SER A 197 -8.35 -21.07 -4.78
CA SER A 197 -7.35 -22.13 -4.83
C SER A 197 -7.41 -22.93 -6.14
N ALA A 198 -8.62 -23.33 -6.56
CA ALA A 198 -8.81 -24.06 -7.82
C ALA A 198 -8.44 -23.23 -9.05
N GLU A 199 -8.76 -21.93 -9.04
CA GLU A 199 -8.35 -21.00 -10.10
C GLU A 199 -6.83 -20.82 -10.12
N GLY A 200 -6.19 -20.70 -8.96
CA GLY A 200 -4.74 -20.63 -8.81
C GLY A 200 -4.03 -21.88 -9.33
N GLU A 201 -4.54 -23.06 -9.00
CA GLU A 201 -4.02 -24.34 -9.53
C GLU A 201 -4.16 -24.44 -11.04
N LYS A 202 -5.34 -24.08 -11.58
CA LYS A 202 -5.57 -24.04 -13.02
C LYS A 202 -4.60 -23.10 -13.72
N GLN A 203 -4.46 -21.88 -13.23
CA GLN A 203 -3.57 -20.89 -13.80
C GLN A 203 -2.09 -21.31 -13.72
N SER A 204 -1.70 -21.90 -12.59
CA SER A 204 -0.36 -22.47 -12.42
C SER A 204 -0.09 -23.62 -13.40
N ALA A 205 -1.07 -24.52 -13.63
CA ALA A 205 -0.95 -25.61 -14.59
C ALA A 205 -0.81 -25.08 -16.04
N ILE A 206 -1.60 -24.08 -16.41
CA ILE A 206 -1.52 -23.43 -17.73
C ILE A 206 -0.14 -22.80 -17.94
N LEU A 207 0.33 -21.97 -16.99
CA LEU A 207 1.63 -21.31 -17.07
C LEU A 207 2.80 -22.31 -17.14
N ARG A 208 2.70 -23.43 -16.39
CA ARG A 208 3.70 -24.50 -16.48
C ARG A 208 3.70 -25.20 -17.84
N ALA A 209 2.50 -25.44 -18.41
CA ALA A 209 2.39 -26.04 -19.74
C ALA A 209 2.90 -25.11 -20.84
N GLU A 210 2.59 -23.84 -20.76
CA GLU A 210 3.11 -22.81 -21.67
C GLU A 210 4.62 -22.66 -21.55
N GLY A 211 5.16 -22.63 -20.34
CA GLY A 211 6.60 -22.59 -20.09
C GLY A 211 7.33 -23.79 -20.69
N LYS A 212 6.79 -25.03 -20.52
CA LYS A 212 7.33 -26.24 -21.13
C LYS A 212 7.29 -26.18 -22.65
N LYS A 213 6.17 -25.74 -23.22
CA LYS A 213 6.03 -25.55 -24.67
C LYS A 213 7.06 -24.54 -25.20
N GLN A 214 7.21 -23.42 -24.55
CA GLN A 214 8.17 -22.38 -24.95
C GLN A 214 9.62 -22.86 -24.85
N SER A 215 9.95 -23.58 -23.75
CA SER A 215 11.28 -24.20 -23.59
C SER A 215 11.57 -25.19 -24.74
N ALA A 216 10.63 -26.09 -25.04
CA ALA A 216 10.82 -27.07 -26.12
C ALA A 216 10.98 -26.41 -27.52
N ILE A 217 10.28 -25.31 -27.77
CA ILE A 217 10.45 -24.54 -29.02
C ILE A 217 11.84 -23.91 -29.06
N LEU A 218 12.29 -23.26 -28.00
CA LEU A 218 13.61 -22.64 -27.95
C LEU A 218 14.74 -23.67 -28.05
N ASP A 219 14.59 -24.83 -27.40
CA ASP A 219 15.54 -25.94 -27.51
C ASP A 219 15.65 -26.46 -28.95
N ALA A 220 14.52 -26.65 -29.63
CA ALA A 220 14.49 -27.08 -31.03
C ALA A 220 15.07 -26.03 -32.01
N GLU A 221 14.81 -24.77 -31.74
CA GLU A 221 15.41 -23.65 -32.50
C GLU A 221 16.93 -23.58 -32.29
N ALA A 222 17.39 -23.74 -31.05
CA ALA A 222 18.80 -23.77 -30.71
C ALA A 222 19.52 -24.95 -31.37
N GLU A 223 18.92 -26.16 -31.37
CA GLU A 223 19.48 -27.34 -32.09
C GLU A 223 19.56 -27.10 -33.60
N LYS A 224 18.50 -26.56 -34.19
CA LYS A 224 18.48 -26.19 -35.62
C LYS A 224 19.59 -25.19 -35.94
N GLN A 225 19.71 -24.14 -35.15
CA GLN A 225 20.76 -23.12 -35.36
C GLN A 225 22.16 -23.70 -35.20
N ALA A 226 22.37 -24.54 -34.18
CA ALA A 226 23.64 -25.23 -33.97
C ALA A 226 23.97 -26.18 -35.12
N ALA A 227 23.00 -26.90 -35.69
CA ALA A 227 23.20 -27.77 -36.84
C ALA A 227 23.58 -27.00 -38.11
N ILE A 228 22.92 -25.85 -38.36
CA ILE A 228 23.23 -24.96 -39.48
C ILE A 228 24.68 -24.44 -39.35
N LEU A 229 25.03 -23.88 -38.18
CA LEU A 229 26.36 -23.34 -37.92
C LEU A 229 27.45 -24.40 -38.04
N ARG A 230 27.19 -25.65 -37.58
CA ARG A 230 28.13 -26.76 -37.76
C ARG A 230 28.30 -27.14 -39.25
N ALA A 231 27.21 -27.15 -40.00
CA ALA A 231 27.27 -27.46 -41.42
C ALA A 231 28.03 -26.36 -42.20
N GLU A 232 27.79 -25.10 -41.89
CA GLU A 232 28.50 -23.97 -42.48
C GLU A 232 30.01 -23.98 -42.14
N ALA A 233 30.33 -24.20 -40.85
CA ALA A 233 31.72 -24.33 -40.42
C ALA A 233 32.44 -25.49 -41.12
N LYS A 234 31.76 -26.66 -41.28
CA LYS A 234 32.33 -27.79 -42.03
C LYS A 234 32.55 -27.47 -43.52
N LYS A 235 31.59 -26.80 -44.17
CA LYS A 235 31.72 -26.33 -45.54
C LYS A 235 32.91 -25.38 -45.69
N GLU A 236 33.03 -24.41 -44.80
CA GLU A 236 34.12 -23.43 -44.82
C GLU A 236 35.49 -24.09 -44.58
N ALA A 237 35.56 -25.03 -43.65
CA ALA A 237 36.77 -25.81 -43.40
C ALA A 237 37.19 -26.59 -44.65
N MET A 238 36.25 -27.33 -45.30
CA MET A 238 36.54 -28.04 -46.56
C MET A 238 36.98 -27.12 -47.70
N LEU A 239 36.36 -25.94 -47.82
CA LEU A 239 36.78 -24.98 -48.85
C LEU A 239 38.20 -24.48 -48.58
N ARG A 240 38.53 -24.10 -47.37
CA ARG A 240 39.89 -23.64 -47.00
C ARG A 240 40.93 -24.76 -47.13
N GLU A 241 40.60 -25.99 -46.83
CA GLU A 241 41.47 -27.16 -47.04
C GLU A 241 41.74 -27.39 -48.55
N ALA A 242 40.67 -27.38 -49.36
CA ALA A 242 40.80 -27.51 -50.82
C ALA A 242 41.58 -26.35 -51.50
N GLU A 243 41.37 -25.13 -51.00
CA GLU A 243 42.14 -23.96 -51.47
C GLU A 243 43.62 -24.07 -51.10
N GLY A 244 43.88 -24.52 -49.85
CA GLY A 244 45.25 -24.78 -49.36
C GLY A 244 45.94 -25.86 -50.14
N GLU A 245 45.28 -26.98 -50.43
CA GLU A 245 45.82 -28.06 -51.25
C GLU A 245 46.06 -27.59 -52.75
N ALA A 246 45.09 -26.86 -53.30
CA ALA A 246 45.28 -26.33 -54.69
C ALA A 246 46.45 -25.36 -54.75
N GLU A 247 46.63 -24.49 -53.78
CA GLU A 247 47.76 -23.57 -53.72
C GLU A 247 49.09 -24.31 -53.49
N ALA A 248 49.10 -25.31 -52.65
CA ALA A 248 50.27 -26.15 -52.43
C ALA A 248 50.69 -26.87 -53.76
N ILE A 249 49.71 -27.48 -54.43
CA ILE A 249 49.97 -28.11 -55.75
C ILE A 249 50.49 -27.10 -56.79
N ARG A 250 49.91 -25.90 -56.85
CA ARG A 250 50.37 -24.84 -57.71
C ARG A 250 51.84 -24.46 -57.39
N ARG A 251 52.17 -24.22 -56.12
CA ARG A 251 53.53 -23.82 -55.72
C ARG A 251 54.56 -24.94 -56.03
N VAL A 252 54.19 -26.20 -55.75
CA VAL A 252 55.04 -27.36 -56.06
C VAL A 252 55.23 -27.48 -57.60
N SER A 253 54.12 -27.32 -58.35
CA SER A 253 54.23 -27.37 -59.85
C SER A 253 55.03 -26.22 -60.44
N GLN A 254 54.86 -25.02 -59.87
CA GLN A 254 55.66 -23.85 -60.27
C GLN A 254 57.14 -24.07 -59.97
N ALA A 255 57.44 -24.51 -58.73
CA ALA A 255 58.83 -24.83 -58.34
C ALA A 255 59.48 -25.91 -59.26
N LYS A 256 58.70 -26.94 -59.65
CA LYS A 256 59.16 -27.94 -60.58
C LYS A 256 59.41 -27.37 -62.01
N ALA A 257 58.51 -26.49 -62.47
CA ALA A 257 58.64 -25.82 -63.80
C ALA A 257 59.86 -24.91 -63.77
N ASP A 258 60.06 -24.11 -62.73
CA ASP A 258 61.20 -23.26 -62.53
C ASP A 258 62.53 -24.10 -62.52
N GLY A 259 62.50 -25.21 -61.76
CA GLY A 259 63.63 -26.15 -61.76
C GLY A 259 63.98 -26.73 -63.11
N ILE A 260 62.95 -27.10 -63.91
CA ILE A 260 63.18 -27.59 -65.32
C ILE A 260 63.68 -26.43 -66.23
N ALA A 261 63.19 -25.20 -66.05
CA ALA A 261 63.63 -24.03 -66.77
C ALA A 261 65.11 -23.74 -66.47
N TYR A 262 65.56 -23.77 -65.23
CA TYR A 262 66.96 -23.64 -64.82
C TYR A 262 67.87 -24.69 -65.44
N ILE A 263 67.40 -25.98 -65.46
CA ILE A 263 68.14 -27.07 -66.08
C ILE A 263 68.31 -26.82 -67.61
N LYS A 264 67.26 -26.34 -68.27
CA LYS A 264 67.25 -26.03 -69.67
C LYS A 264 68.18 -24.83 -70.01
N GLU A 265 68.15 -23.77 -69.18
CA GLU A 265 68.98 -22.59 -69.36
C GLU A 265 70.47 -22.88 -69.13
N ALA A 266 70.82 -23.78 -68.22
CA ALA A 266 72.14 -24.22 -67.93
C ALA A 266 72.77 -25.09 -69.05
N LYS A 267 72.10 -25.33 -70.19
CA LYS A 267 72.55 -26.18 -71.32
C LYS A 267 73.14 -27.52 -70.80
N ALA A 268 72.32 -28.20 -69.93
CA ALA A 268 72.73 -29.45 -69.33
C ALA A 268 73.18 -30.47 -70.34
N ASP A 269 74.48 -30.91 -70.25
CA ASP A 269 75.07 -31.91 -71.06
C ASP A 269 74.47 -33.30 -70.80
N ALA A 270 74.71 -34.25 -71.74
CA ALA A 270 74.17 -35.63 -71.65
C ALA A 270 74.45 -36.30 -70.30
N ALA A 271 75.58 -35.94 -69.65
CA ALA A 271 75.94 -36.44 -68.32
C ALA A 271 74.99 -35.95 -67.20
N VAL A 272 74.49 -34.72 -67.21
CA VAL A 272 73.58 -34.16 -66.21
C VAL A 272 72.19 -34.80 -66.36
N LEU A 273 71.76 -35.09 -67.61
CA LEU A 273 70.50 -35.78 -67.85
C LEU A 273 70.55 -37.22 -67.34
N GLN A 274 71.72 -37.89 -67.45
CA GLN A 274 71.96 -39.22 -66.92
C GLN A 274 71.93 -39.26 -65.40
N ILE A 275 72.53 -38.29 -64.67
CA ILE A 275 72.44 -38.14 -63.22
C ILE A 275 70.99 -37.88 -62.76
N LYS A 276 70.23 -37.03 -63.44
CA LYS A 276 68.82 -36.76 -63.17
C LYS A 276 67.94 -37.97 -63.40
N SER A 277 68.25 -38.81 -64.38
CA SER A 277 67.57 -40.08 -64.62
C SER A 277 67.82 -41.10 -63.55
N MET A 278 69.03 -41.12 -62.95
CA MET A 278 69.39 -41.96 -61.83
C MET A 278 68.72 -41.45 -60.53
N GLU A 279 68.68 -40.16 -60.25
CA GLU A 279 67.92 -39.60 -59.11
C GLU A 279 66.43 -39.91 -59.22
N ALA A 280 65.82 -39.87 -60.40
CA ALA A 280 64.43 -40.21 -60.61
C ALA A 280 64.20 -41.73 -60.41
N PHE A 281 65.19 -42.55 -60.79
CA PHE A 281 65.12 -44.01 -60.53
C PHE A 281 65.30 -44.35 -59.06
N GLU A 282 66.21 -43.67 -58.35
CA GLU A 282 66.41 -43.82 -56.87
C GLU A 282 65.11 -43.45 -56.16
N LYS A 283 64.47 -42.31 -56.50
CA LYS A 283 63.18 -41.93 -55.92
C LYS A 283 62.02 -42.89 -56.26
N ALA A 284 62.06 -43.53 -57.47
CA ALA A 284 61.12 -44.57 -57.86
C ALA A 284 61.36 -45.90 -57.07
N ALA A 285 62.62 -46.18 -56.80
CA ALA A 285 63.03 -47.41 -56.08
C ALA A 285 62.79 -47.32 -54.56
N ASP A 286 62.82 -46.10 -53.97
CA ASP A 286 62.52 -45.85 -52.54
C ASP A 286 61.01 -45.77 -52.25
N GLY A 287 60.18 -45.89 -53.31
CA GLY A 287 58.72 -46.00 -53.14
C GLY A 287 58.30 -47.36 -52.60
N LYS A 288 57.30 -47.37 -51.71
CA LYS A 288 56.72 -48.57 -51.10
C LYS A 288 56.07 -49.59 -52.13
N ALA A 289 56.36 -49.45 -53.42
CA ALA A 289 55.83 -50.33 -54.45
C ALA A 289 56.70 -51.57 -54.62
N THR A 290 56.15 -52.75 -54.46
CA THR A 290 56.85 -54.09 -54.58
C THR A 290 57.13 -54.52 -56.10
N LYS A 291 56.78 -53.75 -57.08
CA LYS A 291 56.98 -54.05 -58.47
C LYS A 291 57.40 -52.83 -59.28
N ILE A 292 58.64 -52.82 -59.75
CA ILE A 292 59.17 -51.73 -60.65
C ILE A 292 59.25 -52.37 -62.04
N ILE A 293 58.49 -51.79 -62.99
CA ILE A 293 58.57 -52.17 -64.38
C ILE A 293 59.54 -51.15 -65.04
N VAL A 294 60.75 -51.63 -65.40
CA VAL A 294 61.74 -50.81 -66.00
C VAL A 294 61.65 -50.97 -67.50
N PRO A 295 61.49 -49.91 -68.34
CA PRO A 295 61.51 -49.98 -69.75
C PRO A 295 62.88 -50.45 -70.23
N SER A 296 62.95 -51.27 -71.24
CA SER A 296 64.15 -51.94 -71.73
C SER A 296 65.28 -51.00 -72.21
N ASN A 297 64.95 -49.76 -72.57
CA ASN A 297 65.92 -48.70 -72.96
C ASN A 297 66.67 -48.11 -71.71
N LEU A 298 66.20 -48.29 -70.49
CA LEU A 298 66.94 -47.84 -69.33
C LEU A 298 67.96 -48.90 -68.84
N ALA A 299 67.69 -50.19 -69.11
CA ALA A 299 68.59 -51.25 -68.80
C ALA A 299 69.95 -51.20 -69.61
N SER A 300 69.94 -50.63 -70.74
CA SER A 300 71.15 -50.40 -71.60
C SER A 300 72.07 -49.28 -71.08
N ILE A 301 71.52 -48.34 -70.32
CA ILE A 301 72.26 -47.23 -69.67
C ILE A 301 72.98 -47.66 -68.40
N ALA A 302 72.40 -48.62 -67.66
CA ALA A 302 72.97 -49.17 -66.44
C ALA A 302 74.10 -50.20 -66.71
N GLY A 303 74.23 -50.73 -67.95
CA GLY A 303 75.22 -51.71 -68.34
C GLY A 303 76.53 -51.16 -68.89
N THR A 304 76.68 -49.84 -68.92
CA THR A 304 77.89 -49.14 -69.44
C THR A 304 78.69 -48.38 -68.37
N LEU A 305 78.50 -48.74 -67.05
CA LEU A 305 79.35 -48.32 -65.97
C LEU A 305 80.30 -49.42 -65.51
#